data_a8c64772c40a23722c1554bff0cb6d0a
#
_entry.id   a8c64772c40a23722c1554bff0cb6d0a
#
_cell.length_a   1.000
_cell.length_b   1.000
_cell.length_c   1.000
_cell.angle_alpha   90.00
_cell.angle_beta   90.00
_cell.angle_gamma   90.00
#
_symmetry.space_group_name_H-M   'P 1'
#
loop_
_entity.id
_entity.type
_entity.pdbx_description
1 polymer ?
#
loop_
_entity_poly.entity_id
_entity_poly.type
_entity_poly.pdbx_seq_one_letter_code
_entity_poly.pdbx_strand_id
1 'polypeptide(L)'
;MRAPLILVTCVIAAVGILPGLILAGIFGLYWTLVPFGLFALASSTKSYLAAQLLAEWDRAVVLRMGRFKKVAGPGFFLIVPIIEHVSRVVDTRIRTTSFYVESMLTKDTVPISIEAIAFWQIWDTKKAVLEVEDYYQAITMAVQTAHRDVIGEHMLSEVLAKREEIVQQLKDILEAKAQAWGITVSSIEIRDITIPADLQNALSKQAQAERERHARTILGEAEMEIAQKFAQAAQAYRDNPVALQLRAMNIIYEGLRSGTSMMLVPSQVLDTMNLGSLASMGIAQKGKAADDG
;
A
#
# COMPACT_ATOMS: atom_id res chain seq x y z
N MET A 1 30.09 11.82 -14.47
CA MET A 1 30.94 11.24 -13.40
C MET A 1 32.27 10.62 -13.87
N ARG A 2 32.71 10.81 -15.11
CA ARG A 2 33.96 10.22 -15.64
C ARG A 2 35.17 11.18 -15.65
N ALA A 3 34.97 12.48 -15.37
CA ALA A 3 36.01 13.51 -15.46
C ALA A 3 37.20 13.32 -14.46
N PRO A 4 37.00 13.02 -13.14
CA PRO A 4 38.13 12.89 -12.23
C PRO A 4 39.00 11.65 -12.54
N LEU A 5 38.40 10.61 -13.09
CA LEU A 5 39.08 9.38 -13.45
C LEU A 5 40.01 9.58 -14.67
N ILE A 6 39.56 10.37 -15.62
CA ILE A 6 40.35 10.74 -16.82
C ILE A 6 41.57 11.56 -16.38
N LEU A 7 41.43 12.45 -15.43
CA LEU A 7 42.51 13.28 -14.92
C LEU A 7 43.59 12.43 -14.23
N VAL A 8 43.21 11.44 -13.42
CA VAL A 8 44.13 10.50 -12.76
C VAL A 8 44.88 9.64 -13.81
N THR A 9 44.17 9.14 -14.82
CA THR A 9 44.80 8.35 -15.89
C THR A 9 45.77 9.19 -16.74
N CYS A 10 45.44 10.45 -17.04
CA CYS A 10 46.33 11.38 -17.71
C CYS A 10 47.60 11.67 -16.91
N VAL A 11 47.51 11.87 -15.62
CA VAL A 11 48.65 12.08 -14.71
C VAL A 11 49.58 10.86 -14.68
N ILE A 12 49.01 9.65 -14.57
CA ILE A 12 49.84 8.43 -14.56
C ILE A 12 50.47 8.16 -15.92
N ALA A 13 49.76 8.42 -17.02
CA ALA A 13 50.33 8.34 -18.38
C ALA A 13 51.48 9.35 -18.55
N ALA A 14 51.32 10.58 -18.11
CA ALA A 14 52.36 11.62 -18.13
C ALA A 14 53.60 11.22 -17.34
N VAL A 15 53.45 10.66 -16.14
CA VAL A 15 54.57 10.18 -15.29
C VAL A 15 55.29 8.99 -15.95
N GLY A 16 54.61 8.15 -16.73
CA GLY A 16 55.25 7.07 -17.51
C GLY A 16 55.99 7.54 -18.77
N ILE A 17 55.52 8.60 -19.39
CA ILE A 17 56.12 9.11 -20.67
C ILE A 17 57.32 10.02 -20.41
N LEU A 18 57.34 10.78 -19.30
CA LEU A 18 58.42 11.72 -18.94
C LEU A 18 59.83 11.06 -18.85
N PRO A 19 60.02 9.90 -18.18
CA PRO A 19 61.33 9.24 -18.11
C PRO A 19 61.77 8.73 -19.52
N GLY A 20 60.84 8.30 -20.36
CA GLY A 20 61.13 7.85 -21.71
C GLY A 20 61.64 8.99 -22.62
N LEU A 21 61.04 10.19 -22.49
CA LEU A 21 61.49 11.40 -23.20
C LEU A 21 62.89 11.87 -22.79
N ILE A 22 63.17 11.79 -21.48
CA ILE A 22 64.49 12.15 -20.91
C ILE A 22 65.57 11.18 -21.41
N LEU A 23 65.31 9.88 -21.40
CA LEU A 23 66.22 8.85 -21.90
C LEU A 23 66.44 8.94 -23.43
N ALA A 24 65.40 9.27 -24.22
CA ALA A 24 65.52 9.48 -25.64
C ALA A 24 66.38 10.71 -25.99
N GLY A 25 66.31 11.77 -25.19
CA GLY A 25 67.13 12.98 -25.35
C GLY A 25 68.60 12.72 -25.01
N ILE A 26 68.95 11.79 -24.10
CA ILE A 26 70.31 11.47 -23.69
C ILE A 26 70.99 10.47 -24.67
N PHE A 27 70.23 9.51 -25.20
CA PHE A 27 70.82 8.40 -26.01
C PHE A 27 70.55 8.46 -27.51
N GLY A 28 69.79 9.41 -27.99
CA GLY A 28 69.46 9.52 -29.43
C GLY A 28 68.76 8.31 -30.06
N LEU A 29 68.20 7.44 -29.27
CA LEU A 29 67.73 6.13 -29.66
C LEU A 29 66.19 6.12 -29.74
N TYR A 30 65.59 6.37 -30.89
CA TYR A 30 64.13 6.28 -31.12
C TYR A 30 63.56 4.92 -30.78
N TRP A 31 64.37 3.86 -30.75
CA TRP A 31 63.96 2.49 -30.37
C TRP A 31 63.52 2.35 -28.90
N THR A 32 63.89 3.27 -28.02
CA THR A 32 63.47 3.25 -26.62
C THR A 32 62.12 3.90 -26.39
N LEU A 33 61.68 4.78 -27.28
CA LEU A 33 60.37 5.45 -27.16
C LEU A 33 59.18 4.52 -27.40
N VAL A 34 59.32 3.56 -28.35
CA VAL A 34 58.24 2.62 -28.67
C VAL A 34 57.88 1.71 -27.49
N PRO A 35 58.81 0.99 -26.83
CA PRO A 35 58.48 0.12 -25.68
C PRO A 35 58.03 0.94 -24.46
N PHE A 36 58.60 2.15 -24.23
CA PHE A 36 58.14 3.02 -23.15
C PHE A 36 56.73 3.59 -23.41
N GLY A 37 56.40 3.95 -24.61
CA GLY A 37 55.06 4.37 -25.00
C GLY A 37 54.04 3.26 -24.87
N LEU A 38 54.35 2.05 -25.31
CA LEU A 38 53.51 0.84 -25.12
C LEU A 38 53.34 0.49 -23.64
N PHE A 39 54.41 0.59 -22.85
CA PHE A 39 54.34 0.34 -21.42
C PHE A 39 53.50 1.39 -20.68
N ALA A 40 53.62 2.67 -21.04
CA ALA A 40 52.80 3.75 -20.50
C ALA A 40 51.32 3.58 -20.87
N LEU A 41 51.02 3.18 -22.10
CA LEU A 41 49.66 2.88 -22.55
C LEU A 41 49.08 1.67 -21.83
N ALA A 42 49.86 0.61 -21.66
CA ALA A 42 49.44 -0.60 -20.95
C ALA A 42 49.27 -0.34 -19.43
N SER A 43 50.11 0.50 -18.82
CA SER A 43 49.96 0.89 -17.41
C SER A 43 48.81 1.84 -17.19
N SER A 44 48.52 2.74 -18.11
CA SER A 44 47.37 3.66 -18.07
C SER A 44 46.05 2.90 -18.15
N THR A 45 45.91 1.92 -19.05
CA THR A 45 44.71 1.10 -19.16
C THR A 45 44.49 0.24 -17.92
N LYS A 46 45.54 -0.32 -17.33
CA LYS A 46 45.47 -1.08 -16.08
C LYS A 46 45.13 -0.20 -14.86
N SER A 47 45.67 1.03 -14.82
CA SER A 47 45.34 2.01 -13.77
C SER A 47 43.87 2.47 -13.84
N TYR A 48 43.33 2.62 -15.04
CA TYR A 48 41.93 2.96 -15.24
C TYR A 48 41.01 1.86 -14.71
N LEU A 49 41.36 0.61 -14.89
CA LEU A 49 40.63 -0.56 -14.35
C LEU A 49 40.84 -0.73 -12.85
N ALA A 50 41.93 -0.21 -12.28
CA ALA A 50 42.28 -0.32 -10.86
C ALA A 50 41.52 0.65 -9.96
N ALA A 51 41.15 1.82 -10.48
CA ALA A 51 40.50 2.88 -9.74
C ALA A 51 38.99 2.87 -10.02
N GLN A 52 38.19 2.54 -9.02
CA GLN A 52 36.74 2.56 -9.12
C GLN A 52 36.12 3.53 -8.12
N LEU A 53 35.09 4.25 -8.59
CA LEU A 53 34.30 5.17 -7.80
C LEU A 53 32.89 4.60 -7.64
N LEU A 54 32.48 4.41 -6.41
CA LEU A 54 31.14 3.95 -6.06
C LEU A 54 30.31 5.11 -5.53
N ALA A 55 29.03 5.13 -5.87
CA ALA A 55 28.06 6.03 -5.27
C ALA A 55 27.83 5.67 -3.79
N GLU A 56 27.18 6.57 -3.06
CA GLU A 56 26.96 6.39 -1.62
C GLU A 56 26.11 5.14 -1.32
N TRP A 57 25.20 4.83 -2.21
CA TRP A 57 24.29 3.68 -2.09
C TRP A 57 24.82 2.38 -2.68
N ASP A 58 25.97 2.43 -3.39
CA ASP A 58 26.55 1.26 -4.04
C ASP A 58 27.54 0.55 -3.12
N ARG A 59 27.49 -0.77 -3.13
CA ARG A 59 28.44 -1.66 -2.46
C ARG A 59 29.01 -2.63 -3.47
N ALA A 60 30.30 -2.75 -3.55
CA ALA A 60 30.98 -3.67 -4.45
C ALA A 60 31.58 -4.86 -3.71
N VAL A 61 31.27 -6.08 -4.17
CA VAL A 61 31.89 -7.29 -3.67
C VAL A 61 33.17 -7.54 -4.45
N VAL A 62 34.30 -7.48 -3.74
CA VAL A 62 35.63 -7.69 -4.30
C VAL A 62 36.11 -9.10 -3.98
N LEU A 63 36.41 -9.84 -5.03
CA LEU A 63 37.02 -11.17 -4.95
C LEU A 63 38.51 -11.06 -5.24
N ARG A 64 39.35 -11.82 -4.52
CA ARG A 64 40.77 -12.02 -4.78
C ARG A 64 41.02 -13.48 -5.15
N MET A 65 41.49 -13.74 -6.36
CA MET A 65 41.74 -15.11 -6.87
C MET A 65 40.52 -16.05 -6.64
N GLY A 66 39.30 -15.52 -6.88
CA GLY A 66 38.04 -16.28 -6.71
C GLY A 66 37.52 -16.37 -5.27
N ARG A 67 38.27 -15.90 -4.26
CA ARG A 67 37.81 -15.91 -2.86
C ARG A 67 37.34 -14.53 -2.42
N PHE A 68 36.32 -14.48 -1.61
CA PHE A 68 35.83 -13.25 -1.02
C PHE A 68 36.93 -12.55 -0.22
N LYS A 69 37.16 -11.26 -0.50
CA LYS A 69 38.11 -10.42 0.23
C LYS A 69 37.41 -9.41 1.12
N LYS A 70 36.60 -8.55 0.53
CA LYS A 70 35.90 -7.46 1.23
C LYS A 70 34.72 -6.96 0.43
N VAL A 71 33.81 -6.27 1.13
CA VAL A 71 32.81 -5.40 0.52
C VAL A 71 33.41 -3.98 0.49
N ALA A 72 33.57 -3.41 -0.69
CA ALA A 72 33.99 -2.02 -0.83
C ALA A 72 32.78 -1.12 -0.64
N GLY A 73 32.95 -0.11 0.25
CA GLY A 73 31.94 0.91 0.52
C GLY A 73 31.94 2.03 -0.52
N PRO A 74 31.16 3.09 -0.27
CA PRO A 74 31.09 4.26 -1.14
C PRO A 74 32.41 5.01 -1.20
N GLY A 75 32.61 5.70 -2.31
CA GLY A 75 33.78 6.51 -2.56
C GLY A 75 34.81 5.84 -3.46
N PHE A 76 36.04 6.28 -3.34
CA PHE A 76 37.15 5.82 -4.16
C PHE A 76 37.82 4.60 -3.54
N PHE A 77 37.97 3.53 -4.32
CA PHE A 77 38.73 2.36 -3.89
C PHE A 77 39.62 1.83 -5.02
N LEU A 78 40.75 1.26 -4.62
CA LEU A 78 41.73 0.66 -5.50
C LEU A 78 41.63 -0.86 -5.46
N ILE A 79 41.66 -1.47 -6.63
CA ILE A 79 41.78 -2.91 -6.81
C ILE A 79 43.06 -3.24 -7.58
N VAL A 80 43.61 -4.39 -7.34
CA VAL A 80 44.77 -4.91 -8.11
C VAL A 80 44.22 -5.70 -9.30
N PRO A 81 44.23 -5.17 -10.52
CA PRO A 81 43.43 -5.69 -11.66
C PRO A 81 43.74 -7.12 -12.09
N ILE A 82 44.90 -7.66 -11.72
CA ILE A 82 45.32 -9.03 -12.08
C ILE A 82 44.84 -10.07 -11.06
N ILE A 83 44.75 -9.65 -9.77
CA ILE A 83 44.50 -10.55 -8.66
C ILE A 83 43.09 -10.36 -8.12
N GLU A 84 42.59 -9.14 -8.23
CA GLU A 84 41.28 -8.75 -7.67
C GLU A 84 40.33 -8.31 -8.78
N HIS A 85 39.08 -8.72 -8.66
CA HIS A 85 38.02 -8.24 -9.54
C HIS A 85 36.76 -7.94 -8.72
N VAL A 86 35.93 -7.02 -9.21
CA VAL A 86 34.61 -6.74 -8.68
C VAL A 86 33.64 -7.76 -9.26
N SER A 87 33.08 -8.61 -8.40
CA SER A 87 32.10 -9.61 -8.83
C SER A 87 30.78 -8.95 -9.22
N ARG A 88 30.22 -8.14 -8.33
CA ARG A 88 28.96 -7.41 -8.58
C ARG A 88 28.93 -6.13 -7.74
N VAL A 89 28.33 -5.10 -8.30
CA VAL A 89 27.95 -3.89 -7.58
C VAL A 89 26.47 -3.98 -7.25
N VAL A 90 26.13 -3.76 -6.00
CA VAL A 90 24.81 -3.90 -5.45
C VAL A 90 24.34 -2.55 -4.91
N ASP A 91 23.17 -2.12 -5.32
CA ASP A 91 22.46 -0.96 -4.78
C ASP A 91 21.73 -1.36 -3.49
N THR A 92 21.99 -0.66 -2.39
CA THR A 92 21.43 -0.92 -1.06
C THR A 92 20.16 -0.13 -0.75
N ARG A 93 19.66 0.66 -1.69
CA ARG A 93 18.41 1.41 -1.53
C ARG A 93 17.22 0.47 -1.48
N ILE A 94 16.11 0.98 -0.92
CA ILE A 94 14.83 0.27 -0.96
C ILE A 94 14.40 0.11 -2.41
N ARG A 95 14.12 -1.11 -2.79
CA ARG A 95 13.59 -1.49 -4.10
C ARG A 95 12.17 -1.96 -3.97
N THR A 96 11.40 -1.71 -5.02
CA THR A 96 10.02 -2.18 -5.15
C THR A 96 9.96 -3.26 -6.22
N THR A 97 9.26 -4.34 -5.93
CA THR A 97 8.95 -5.39 -6.90
C THR A 97 7.46 -5.65 -6.86
N SER A 98 6.80 -5.42 -8.00
CA SER A 98 5.42 -5.87 -8.19
C SER A 98 5.42 -7.33 -8.62
N PHE A 99 4.48 -8.09 -8.11
CA PHE A 99 4.27 -9.47 -8.51
C PHE A 99 2.78 -9.74 -8.64
N TYR A 100 2.48 -10.57 -9.61
CA TYR A 100 1.13 -11.01 -9.90
C TYR A 100 1.10 -12.53 -9.74
N VAL A 101 0.15 -13.03 -8.96
CA VAL A 101 -0.05 -14.46 -8.76
C VAL A 101 -1.42 -14.82 -9.31
N GLU A 102 -1.40 -15.58 -10.42
CA GLU A 102 -2.62 -16.01 -11.10
C GLU A 102 -3.20 -17.27 -10.48
N SER A 103 -4.54 -17.32 -10.44
CA SER A 103 -5.33 -18.54 -10.19
C SER A 103 -4.88 -19.36 -8.98
N MET A 104 -4.61 -18.68 -7.84
CA MET A 104 -4.37 -19.40 -6.61
C MET A 104 -5.70 -19.77 -5.95
N LEU A 105 -5.74 -20.91 -5.28
CA LEU A 105 -6.93 -21.37 -4.56
C LEU A 105 -6.83 -20.97 -3.09
N THR A 106 -7.90 -20.40 -2.59
CA THR A 106 -8.10 -20.18 -1.15
C THR A 106 -8.49 -21.51 -0.48
N LYS A 107 -8.57 -21.53 0.85
CA LYS A 107 -8.97 -22.71 1.64
C LYS A 107 -10.35 -23.24 1.25
N ASP A 108 -11.26 -22.37 0.86
CA ASP A 108 -12.60 -22.69 0.36
C ASP A 108 -12.64 -22.97 -1.15
N THR A 109 -11.48 -23.25 -1.75
CA THR A 109 -11.30 -23.64 -3.17
C THR A 109 -11.75 -22.58 -4.18
N VAL A 110 -11.80 -21.33 -3.79
CA VAL A 110 -12.12 -20.22 -4.69
C VAL A 110 -10.85 -19.78 -5.42
N PRO A 111 -10.83 -19.78 -6.76
CA PRO A 111 -9.70 -19.25 -7.52
C PRO A 111 -9.69 -17.72 -7.44
N ILE A 112 -8.57 -17.17 -6.98
CA ILE A 112 -8.34 -15.74 -6.93
C ILE A 112 -7.00 -15.38 -7.56
N SER A 113 -6.86 -14.16 -8.06
CA SER A 113 -5.58 -13.61 -8.49
C SER A 113 -5.27 -12.39 -7.63
N ILE A 114 -4.01 -12.28 -7.22
CA ILE A 114 -3.55 -11.20 -6.32
C ILE A 114 -2.41 -10.45 -6.98
N GLU A 115 -2.54 -9.12 -7.02
CA GLU A 115 -1.45 -8.21 -7.33
C GLU A 115 -0.95 -7.59 -6.03
N ALA A 116 0.37 -7.71 -5.77
CA ALA A 116 0.97 -7.11 -4.60
C ALA A 116 2.35 -6.53 -4.91
N ILE A 117 2.82 -5.66 -4.04
CA ILE A 117 4.11 -4.98 -4.14
C ILE A 117 4.89 -5.30 -2.87
N ALA A 118 6.14 -5.74 -3.03
CA ALA A 118 7.08 -5.90 -1.93
C ALA A 118 8.12 -4.79 -1.96
N PHE A 119 8.37 -4.18 -0.81
CA PHE A 119 9.44 -3.23 -0.57
C PHE A 119 10.54 -3.94 0.20
N TRP A 120 11.73 -3.98 -0.39
CA TRP A 120 12.85 -4.70 0.19
C TRP A 120 14.17 -4.00 -0.06
N GLN A 121 15.17 -4.28 0.74
CA GLN A 121 16.52 -3.74 0.62
C GLN A 121 17.58 -4.78 0.97
N ILE A 122 18.77 -4.60 0.44
CA ILE A 122 19.90 -5.47 0.75
C ILE A 122 20.68 -4.82 1.91
N TRP A 123 20.76 -5.51 3.05
CA TRP A 123 21.52 -5.07 4.21
C TRP A 123 22.89 -5.76 4.29
N ASP A 124 23.01 -7.00 3.83
CA ASP A 124 24.27 -7.74 3.75
C ASP A 124 24.60 -8.08 2.30
N THR A 125 25.38 -7.20 1.67
CA THR A 125 25.81 -7.38 0.27
C THR A 125 26.64 -8.63 0.06
N LYS A 126 27.39 -9.09 1.08
CA LYS A 126 28.20 -10.31 0.98
C LYS A 126 27.30 -11.53 0.77
N LYS A 127 26.29 -11.70 1.63
CA LYS A 127 25.33 -12.80 1.52
C LYS A 127 24.57 -12.75 0.21
N ALA A 128 24.06 -11.56 -0.17
CA ALA A 128 23.26 -11.38 -1.37
C ALA A 128 23.99 -11.74 -2.67
N VAL A 129 25.31 -11.64 -2.71
CA VAL A 129 26.11 -11.94 -3.92
C VAL A 129 26.74 -13.34 -3.89
N LEU A 130 27.05 -13.85 -2.72
CA LEU A 130 27.78 -15.13 -2.60
C LEU A 130 26.86 -16.34 -2.42
N GLU A 131 25.70 -16.16 -1.79
CA GLU A 131 24.78 -17.25 -1.49
C GLU A 131 23.67 -17.41 -2.54
N VAL A 132 23.38 -16.35 -3.28
CA VAL A 132 22.32 -16.35 -4.30
C VAL A 132 22.85 -15.80 -5.61
N GLU A 133 22.60 -16.51 -6.71
CA GLU A 133 23.03 -16.09 -8.04
C GLU A 133 22.27 -14.84 -8.50
N ASP A 134 20.94 -14.87 -8.38
CA ASP A 134 20.06 -13.73 -8.68
C ASP A 134 19.09 -13.50 -7.52
N TYR A 135 19.47 -12.56 -6.66
CA TYR A 135 18.66 -12.17 -5.51
C TYR A 135 17.31 -11.57 -5.88
N TYR A 136 17.22 -10.92 -7.06
CA TYR A 136 15.96 -10.36 -7.53
C TYR A 136 14.96 -11.46 -7.90
N GLN A 137 15.41 -12.46 -8.65
CA GLN A 137 14.58 -13.60 -8.99
C GLN A 137 14.23 -14.43 -7.76
N ALA A 138 15.19 -14.65 -6.87
CA ALA A 138 14.98 -15.39 -5.64
C ALA A 138 13.92 -14.76 -4.75
N ILE A 139 13.96 -13.42 -4.52
CA ILE A 139 12.95 -12.75 -3.72
C ILE A 139 11.58 -12.80 -4.39
N THR A 140 11.51 -12.62 -5.70
CA THR A 140 10.25 -12.70 -6.46
C THR A 140 9.59 -14.06 -6.30
N MET A 141 10.34 -15.14 -6.48
CA MET A 141 9.83 -16.51 -6.31
C MET A 141 9.45 -16.81 -4.86
N ALA A 142 10.23 -16.32 -3.88
CA ALA A 142 9.93 -16.49 -2.47
C ALA A 142 8.62 -15.81 -2.09
N VAL A 143 8.39 -14.58 -2.59
CA VAL A 143 7.15 -13.82 -2.38
C VAL A 143 5.96 -14.56 -2.99
N GLN A 144 6.06 -15.03 -4.24
CA GLN A 144 4.98 -15.78 -4.90
C GLN A 144 4.64 -17.07 -4.16
N THR A 145 5.66 -17.79 -3.67
CA THR A 145 5.46 -19.03 -2.91
C THR A 145 4.80 -18.74 -1.56
N ALA A 146 5.31 -17.76 -0.80
CA ALA A 146 4.75 -17.38 0.48
C ALA A 146 3.28 -16.92 0.36
N HIS A 147 2.95 -16.16 -0.71
CA HIS A 147 1.56 -15.79 -0.99
C HIS A 147 0.66 -17.00 -1.17
N ARG A 148 1.12 -17.98 -1.98
CA ARG A 148 0.34 -19.18 -2.24
C ARG A 148 0.12 -19.99 -0.96
N ASP A 149 1.15 -20.11 -0.13
CA ASP A 149 1.06 -20.83 1.14
C ASP A 149 0.07 -20.16 2.08
N VAL A 150 0.23 -18.85 2.35
CA VAL A 150 -0.62 -18.11 3.29
C VAL A 150 -2.07 -18.03 2.80
N ILE A 151 -2.28 -17.68 1.53
CA ILE A 151 -3.65 -17.57 0.99
C ILE A 151 -4.37 -18.91 0.98
N GLY A 152 -3.66 -20.01 0.71
CA GLY A 152 -4.23 -21.36 0.75
C GLY A 152 -4.70 -21.80 2.13
N GLU A 153 -4.23 -21.18 3.20
CA GLU A 153 -4.65 -21.45 4.59
C GLU A 153 -5.90 -20.66 5.02
N HIS A 154 -6.23 -19.57 4.31
CA HIS A 154 -7.34 -18.66 4.64
C HIS A 154 -8.54 -18.81 3.73
N MET A 155 -9.74 -18.55 4.27
CA MET A 155 -10.97 -18.43 3.48
C MET A 155 -11.01 -17.09 2.73
N LEU A 156 -11.73 -17.02 1.61
CA LEU A 156 -11.87 -15.77 0.85
C LEU A 156 -12.38 -14.61 1.70
N SER A 157 -13.35 -14.87 2.57
CA SER A 157 -13.90 -13.87 3.50
C SER A 157 -12.85 -13.31 4.47
N GLU A 158 -11.92 -14.15 4.93
CA GLU A 158 -10.82 -13.75 5.82
C GLU A 158 -9.78 -12.94 5.04
N VAL A 159 -9.44 -13.36 3.81
CA VAL A 159 -8.52 -12.64 2.93
C VAL A 159 -9.00 -11.21 2.66
N LEU A 160 -10.30 -11.02 2.50
CA LEU A 160 -10.89 -9.70 2.27
C LEU A 160 -11.03 -8.87 3.55
N ALA A 161 -11.38 -9.50 4.68
CA ALA A 161 -11.65 -8.81 5.93
C ALA A 161 -10.39 -8.53 6.77
N LYS A 162 -9.40 -9.44 6.75
CA LYS A 162 -8.21 -9.43 7.61
C LYS A 162 -6.91 -9.22 6.81
N ARG A 163 -6.96 -8.31 5.86
CA ARG A 163 -5.83 -8.05 4.95
C ARG A 163 -4.51 -7.75 5.70
N GLU A 164 -4.58 -6.97 6.78
CA GLU A 164 -3.41 -6.58 7.57
C GLU A 164 -2.74 -7.77 8.27
N GLU A 165 -3.54 -8.69 8.84
CA GLU A 165 -3.02 -9.91 9.48
C GLU A 165 -2.30 -10.79 8.47
N ILE A 166 -2.86 -10.95 7.28
CA ILE A 166 -2.30 -11.75 6.19
C ILE A 166 -0.99 -11.13 5.69
N VAL A 167 -0.95 -9.81 5.51
CA VAL A 167 0.27 -9.09 5.11
C VAL A 167 1.38 -9.27 6.16
N GLN A 168 1.04 -9.24 7.45
CA GLN A 168 2.03 -9.47 8.50
C GLN A 168 2.58 -10.88 8.48
N GLN A 169 1.72 -11.90 8.33
CA GLN A 169 2.15 -13.30 8.20
C GLN A 169 3.05 -13.51 6.97
N LEU A 170 2.69 -12.91 5.83
CA LEU A 170 3.49 -12.92 4.62
C LEU A 170 4.87 -12.30 4.85
N LYS A 171 4.92 -11.16 5.54
CA LYS A 171 6.15 -10.49 5.88
C LYS A 171 7.04 -11.37 6.74
N ASP A 172 6.50 -11.98 7.79
CA ASP A 172 7.25 -12.82 8.72
C ASP A 172 7.88 -14.05 8.02
N ILE A 173 7.11 -14.72 7.17
CA ILE A 173 7.59 -15.87 6.37
C ILE A 173 8.69 -15.44 5.39
N LEU A 174 8.48 -14.31 4.72
CA LEU A 174 9.44 -13.79 3.75
C LEU A 174 10.72 -13.29 4.42
N GLU A 175 10.61 -12.62 5.56
CA GLU A 175 11.76 -12.14 6.31
C GLU A 175 12.62 -13.31 6.78
N ALA A 176 12.02 -14.40 7.27
CA ALA A 176 12.75 -15.60 7.66
C ALA A 176 13.53 -16.22 6.48
N LYS A 177 12.96 -16.26 5.28
CA LYS A 177 13.63 -16.77 4.07
C LYS A 177 14.68 -15.78 3.54
N ALA A 178 14.35 -14.49 3.48
CA ALA A 178 15.20 -13.46 2.89
C ALA A 178 16.42 -13.12 3.76
N GLN A 179 16.32 -13.27 5.08
CA GLN A 179 17.41 -13.02 6.02
C GLN A 179 18.63 -13.90 5.74
N ALA A 180 18.44 -15.13 5.30
CA ALA A 180 19.54 -16.02 4.88
C ALA A 180 20.33 -15.41 3.71
N TRP A 181 19.67 -14.68 2.82
CA TRP A 181 20.27 -14.05 1.64
C TRP A 181 20.76 -12.63 1.89
N GLY A 182 20.70 -12.12 3.12
CA GLY A 182 21.09 -10.76 3.46
C GLY A 182 20.11 -9.69 2.92
N ILE A 183 18.84 -10.04 2.73
CA ILE A 183 17.78 -9.16 2.29
C ILE A 183 16.80 -8.95 3.44
N THR A 184 16.32 -7.71 3.61
CA THR A 184 15.27 -7.36 4.56
C THR A 184 14.04 -6.90 3.78
N VAL A 185 12.87 -7.44 4.12
CA VAL A 185 11.59 -7.02 3.56
C VAL A 185 11.00 -5.95 4.49
N SER A 186 10.90 -4.72 3.99
CA SER A 186 10.38 -3.58 4.76
C SER A 186 8.87 -3.67 4.92
N SER A 187 8.16 -3.83 3.82
CA SER A 187 6.70 -3.99 3.80
C SER A 187 6.24 -4.77 2.57
N ILE A 188 5.04 -5.31 2.66
CA ILE A 188 4.31 -5.90 1.56
C ILE A 188 2.96 -5.21 1.51
N GLU A 189 2.50 -4.88 0.32
CA GLU A 189 1.22 -4.23 0.12
C GLU A 189 0.42 -4.99 -0.93
N ILE A 190 -0.76 -5.45 -0.57
CA ILE A 190 -1.70 -6.06 -1.51
C ILE A 190 -2.42 -4.92 -2.22
N ARG A 191 -2.22 -4.84 -3.54
CA ARG A 191 -2.78 -3.80 -4.39
C ARG A 191 -4.20 -4.13 -4.81
N ASP A 192 -4.38 -5.31 -5.36
CA ASP A 192 -5.69 -5.77 -5.85
C ASP A 192 -5.88 -7.28 -5.65
N ILE A 193 -7.15 -7.66 -5.46
CA ILE A 193 -7.57 -9.05 -5.37
C ILE A 193 -8.69 -9.25 -6.39
N THR A 194 -8.37 -9.95 -7.46
CA THR A 194 -9.33 -10.23 -8.53
C THR A 194 -10.01 -11.58 -8.28
N ILE A 195 -11.33 -11.54 -8.24
CA ILE A 195 -12.21 -12.71 -8.07
C ILE A 195 -12.95 -12.95 -9.37
N PRO A 196 -13.23 -14.20 -9.79
CA PRO A 196 -14.06 -14.50 -10.96
C PRO A 196 -15.42 -13.81 -10.92
N ALA A 197 -15.88 -13.29 -12.06
CA ALA A 197 -17.08 -12.46 -12.16
C ALA A 197 -18.35 -13.17 -11.64
N ASP A 198 -18.46 -14.47 -11.85
CA ASP A 198 -19.61 -15.26 -11.38
C ASP A 198 -19.70 -15.29 -9.85
N LEU A 199 -18.56 -15.45 -9.18
CA LEU A 199 -18.49 -15.43 -7.73
C LEU A 199 -18.65 -14.02 -7.17
N GLN A 200 -18.12 -13.01 -7.85
CA GLN A 200 -18.30 -11.61 -7.45
C GLN A 200 -19.77 -11.22 -7.42
N ASN A 201 -20.56 -11.66 -8.42
CA ASN A 201 -22.00 -11.44 -8.46
C ASN A 201 -22.73 -12.16 -7.32
N ALA A 202 -22.34 -13.40 -7.01
CA ALA A 202 -22.93 -14.16 -5.90
C ALA A 202 -22.64 -13.52 -4.55
N LEU A 203 -21.39 -13.15 -4.30
CA LEU A 203 -20.94 -12.45 -3.07
C LEU A 203 -21.63 -11.08 -2.92
N SER A 204 -21.79 -10.34 -4.02
CA SER A 204 -22.50 -9.05 -4.02
C SER A 204 -23.96 -9.21 -3.58
N LYS A 205 -24.68 -10.22 -4.13
CA LYS A 205 -26.06 -10.53 -3.73
C LYS A 205 -26.15 -10.97 -2.27
N GLN A 206 -25.21 -11.79 -1.80
CA GLN A 206 -25.16 -12.21 -0.41
C GLN A 206 -24.94 -11.01 0.51
N ALA A 207 -23.94 -10.17 0.19
CA ALA A 207 -23.64 -8.96 0.97
C ALA A 207 -24.83 -7.98 0.97
N GLN A 208 -25.56 -7.88 -0.13
CA GLN A 208 -26.77 -7.04 -0.20
C GLN A 208 -27.87 -7.60 0.70
N ALA A 209 -28.13 -8.91 0.65
CA ALA A 209 -29.11 -9.55 1.50
C ALA A 209 -28.77 -9.42 3.01
N GLU A 210 -27.50 -9.54 3.36
CA GLU A 210 -27.00 -9.34 4.73
C GLU A 210 -27.22 -7.90 5.21
N ARG A 211 -26.88 -6.92 4.40
CA ARG A 211 -27.13 -5.50 4.70
C ARG A 211 -28.61 -5.20 4.86
N GLU A 212 -29.44 -5.78 4.00
CA GLU A 212 -30.90 -5.61 4.07
C GLU A 212 -31.47 -6.24 5.35
N ARG A 213 -31.01 -7.46 5.71
CA ARG A 213 -31.37 -8.10 6.96
C ARG A 213 -30.96 -7.24 8.16
N HIS A 214 -29.73 -6.72 8.18
CA HIS A 214 -29.24 -5.86 9.26
C HIS A 214 -30.03 -4.55 9.35
N ALA A 215 -30.32 -3.93 8.23
CA ALA A 215 -31.14 -2.73 8.19
C ALA A 215 -32.56 -2.96 8.77
N ARG A 216 -33.18 -4.10 8.40
CA ARG A 216 -34.49 -4.49 8.95
C ARG A 216 -34.44 -4.74 10.46
N THR A 217 -33.35 -5.35 10.95
CA THR A 217 -33.15 -5.56 12.39
C THR A 217 -33.05 -4.23 13.14
N ILE A 218 -32.22 -3.32 12.64
CA ILE A 218 -32.06 -1.96 13.23
C ILE A 218 -33.40 -1.20 13.22
N LEU A 219 -34.15 -1.26 12.11
CA LEU A 219 -35.47 -0.65 12.04
C LEU A 219 -36.43 -1.24 13.08
N GLY A 220 -36.47 -2.56 13.22
CA GLY A 220 -37.30 -3.22 14.23
C GLY A 220 -36.88 -2.87 15.67
N GLU A 221 -35.59 -2.77 15.96
CA GLU A 221 -35.09 -2.30 17.25
C GLU A 221 -35.50 -0.83 17.51
N ALA A 222 -35.37 0.03 16.51
CA ALA A 222 -35.80 1.42 16.60
C ALA A 222 -37.31 1.54 16.84
N GLU A 223 -38.13 0.76 16.12
CA GLU A 223 -39.57 0.72 16.31
C GLU A 223 -39.94 0.27 17.73
N MET A 224 -39.25 -0.74 18.25
CA MET A 224 -39.46 -1.24 19.60
C MET A 224 -39.06 -0.18 20.64
N GLU A 225 -37.95 0.53 20.45
CA GLU A 225 -37.54 1.63 21.33
C GLU A 225 -38.56 2.78 21.31
N ILE A 226 -39.04 3.15 20.11
CA ILE A 226 -40.08 4.16 19.94
C ILE A 226 -41.37 3.72 20.66
N ALA A 227 -41.80 2.46 20.49
CA ALA A 227 -42.97 1.95 21.14
C ALA A 227 -42.86 1.97 22.68
N GLN A 228 -41.69 1.63 23.21
CA GLN A 228 -41.41 1.74 24.66
C GLN A 228 -41.50 3.19 25.15
N LYS A 229 -40.92 4.14 24.40
CA LYS A 229 -41.00 5.57 24.74
C LYS A 229 -42.44 6.09 24.67
N PHE A 230 -43.22 5.65 23.68
CA PHE A 230 -44.66 5.98 23.64
C PHE A 230 -45.43 5.39 24.80
N ALA A 231 -45.14 4.13 25.23
CA ALA A 231 -45.77 3.53 26.39
C ALA A 231 -45.43 4.31 27.67
N GLN A 232 -44.18 4.70 27.88
CA GLN A 232 -43.75 5.52 29.00
C GLN A 232 -44.43 6.91 28.98
N ALA A 233 -44.49 7.54 27.81
CA ALA A 233 -45.19 8.84 27.67
C ALA A 233 -46.68 8.71 27.95
N ALA A 234 -47.33 7.65 27.48
CA ALA A 234 -48.76 7.36 27.77
C ALA A 234 -49.03 7.20 29.28
N GLN A 235 -48.11 6.53 30.03
CA GLN A 235 -48.22 6.47 31.47
C GLN A 235 -48.16 7.86 32.14
N ALA A 236 -47.24 8.72 31.68
CA ALA A 236 -47.09 10.09 32.22
C ALA A 236 -48.35 10.97 31.97
N TYR A 237 -49.09 10.69 30.89
CA TYR A 237 -50.32 11.44 30.56
C TYR A 237 -51.58 10.84 31.16
N ARG A 238 -51.55 9.62 31.68
CA ARG A 238 -52.70 8.86 32.21
C ARG A 238 -53.42 9.62 33.34
N ASP A 239 -52.64 10.27 34.22
CA ASP A 239 -53.12 10.95 35.41
C ASP A 239 -53.31 12.47 35.20
N ASN A 240 -53.04 12.98 34.01
CA ASN A 240 -53.14 14.41 33.72
C ASN A 240 -53.76 14.67 32.33
N PRO A 241 -55.10 14.68 32.23
CA PRO A 241 -55.82 14.90 30.96
C PRO A 241 -55.57 16.23 30.33
N VAL A 242 -55.25 17.29 31.12
CA VAL A 242 -54.93 18.61 30.62
C VAL A 242 -53.60 18.61 29.87
N ALA A 243 -52.61 17.88 30.35
CA ALA A 243 -51.32 17.73 29.70
C ALA A 243 -51.45 16.99 28.35
N LEU A 244 -52.31 15.98 28.27
CA LEU A 244 -52.62 15.27 27.02
C LEU A 244 -53.23 16.22 25.98
N GLN A 245 -54.18 17.08 26.40
CA GLN A 245 -54.85 18.03 25.55
C GLN A 245 -53.86 19.08 25.01
N LEU A 246 -52.97 19.61 25.85
CA LEU A 246 -51.92 20.52 25.45
C LEU A 246 -50.92 19.86 24.46
N ARG A 247 -50.55 18.60 24.66
CA ARG A 247 -49.70 17.85 23.76
C ARG A 247 -50.33 17.65 22.38
N ALA A 248 -51.63 17.31 22.36
CA ALA A 248 -52.35 17.17 21.10
C ALA A 248 -52.41 18.52 20.32
N MET A 249 -52.66 19.64 21.02
CA MET A 249 -52.62 20.94 20.41
C MET A 249 -51.23 21.29 19.83
N ASN A 250 -50.18 20.96 20.58
CA ASN A 250 -48.81 21.19 20.12
C ASN A 250 -48.47 20.38 18.85
N ILE A 251 -48.91 19.11 18.77
CA ILE A 251 -48.72 18.27 17.59
C ILE A 251 -49.45 18.87 16.37
N ILE A 252 -50.64 19.36 16.54
CA ILE A 252 -51.41 20.03 15.48
C ILE A 252 -50.69 21.31 15.02
N TYR A 253 -50.19 22.10 15.97
CA TYR A 253 -49.45 23.34 15.66
C TYR A 253 -48.14 23.01 14.91
N GLU A 254 -47.42 22.01 15.32
CA GLU A 254 -46.16 21.57 14.66
C GLU A 254 -46.40 20.99 13.26
N GLY A 255 -47.49 20.24 13.08
CA GLY A 255 -47.95 19.78 11.76
C GLY A 255 -48.32 20.91 10.81
N LEU A 256 -49.02 21.93 11.30
CA LEU A 256 -49.34 23.13 10.50
C LEU A 256 -48.09 23.93 10.13
N ARG A 257 -47.11 24.03 11.05
CA ARG A 257 -45.87 24.76 10.82
C ARG A 257 -44.95 24.05 9.81
N SER A 258 -44.97 22.71 9.76
CA SER A 258 -44.18 21.92 8.83
C SER A 258 -44.72 21.93 7.38
N GLY A 259 -45.79 22.66 7.10
CA GLY A 259 -46.35 22.81 5.76
C GLY A 259 -47.12 21.60 5.24
N THR A 260 -47.49 20.67 6.09
CA THR A 260 -48.29 19.51 5.74
C THR A 260 -49.72 19.91 5.42
N SER A 261 -50.15 19.80 4.17
CA SER A 261 -51.44 20.30 3.68
C SER A 261 -52.63 19.42 4.08
N MET A 262 -52.40 18.24 4.69
CA MET A 262 -53.47 17.36 5.16
C MET A 262 -53.05 16.61 6.43
N MET A 263 -53.88 16.71 7.47
CA MET A 263 -53.71 15.99 8.72
C MET A 263 -54.98 15.17 8.99
N LEU A 264 -54.84 13.82 9.00
CA LEU A 264 -55.92 12.93 9.37
C LEU A 264 -55.94 12.75 10.89
N VAL A 265 -56.97 13.25 11.54
CA VAL A 265 -57.18 13.13 12.99
C VAL A 265 -58.38 12.19 13.20
N PRO A 266 -58.22 11.11 14.02
CA PRO A 266 -59.33 10.23 14.35
C PRO A 266 -60.47 11.05 15.06
N SER A 267 -61.73 10.78 14.70
CA SER A 267 -62.88 11.50 15.25
C SER A 267 -62.98 11.46 16.80
N GLN A 268 -62.54 10.38 17.39
CA GLN A 268 -62.49 10.21 18.84
C GLN A 268 -61.57 11.20 19.55
N VAL A 269 -60.49 11.65 18.88
CA VAL A 269 -59.56 12.67 19.40
C VAL A 269 -60.18 14.06 19.30
N LEU A 270 -60.96 14.30 18.25
CA LEU A 270 -61.69 15.55 18.07
C LEU A 270 -62.79 15.74 19.12
N ASP A 271 -63.51 14.68 19.50
CA ASP A 271 -64.52 14.69 20.53
C ASP A 271 -63.94 14.97 21.90
N THR A 272 -62.83 14.37 22.26
CA THR A 272 -62.12 14.58 23.53
C THR A 272 -61.51 15.96 23.67
N MET A 273 -61.19 16.62 22.56
CA MET A 273 -60.56 17.93 22.52
C MET A 273 -61.58 19.07 22.36
N ASN A 274 -62.88 18.78 22.25
CA ASN A 274 -63.95 19.76 22.05
C ASN A 274 -63.68 20.69 20.83
N LEU A 275 -62.91 20.18 19.82
CA LEU A 275 -62.51 20.93 18.63
C LEU A 275 -63.63 21.00 17.59
N GLY A 276 -64.67 20.20 17.71
CA GLY A 276 -65.84 20.19 16.84
C GLY A 276 -66.54 21.56 16.79
N SER A 277 -66.55 22.26 17.90
CA SER A 277 -67.10 23.61 17.97
C SER A 277 -66.25 24.69 17.30
N LEU A 278 -64.91 24.50 17.25
CA LEU A 278 -63.98 25.42 16.56
C LEU A 278 -63.97 25.23 15.05
N ALA A 279 -64.14 23.99 14.58
CA ALA A 279 -64.25 23.71 13.14
C ALA A 279 -65.55 24.29 12.55
N SER A 280 -66.67 24.25 13.30
CA SER A 280 -67.91 24.85 12.87
C SER A 280 -67.87 26.40 12.84
N MET A 281 -67.11 27.03 13.73
CA MET A 281 -66.86 28.48 13.67
C MET A 281 -66.00 28.92 12.48
N GLY A 282 -64.97 28.13 12.10
CA GLY A 282 -64.09 28.42 10.95
C GLY A 282 -64.84 28.34 9.60
N ILE A 283 -65.80 27.44 9.48
CA ILE A 283 -66.63 27.30 8.26
C ILE A 283 -67.66 28.43 8.16
N ALA A 284 -68.23 28.83 9.29
CA ALA A 284 -69.18 29.93 9.30
C ALA A 284 -68.56 31.31 8.95
N GLN A 285 -67.29 31.51 9.26
CA GLN A 285 -66.55 32.72 8.92
C GLN A 285 -66.16 32.81 7.44
N LYS A 286 -65.93 31.65 6.79
CA LYS A 286 -65.61 31.58 5.35
C LYS A 286 -66.87 31.75 4.46
N GLY A 287 -68.04 31.35 4.96
CA GLY A 287 -69.31 31.53 4.25
C GLY A 287 -69.77 33.02 4.24
N LYS A 288 -69.36 33.76 5.24
CA LYS A 288 -69.77 35.20 5.32
C LYS A 288 -68.89 36.16 4.48
N ALA A 289 -67.66 35.70 4.15
CA ALA A 289 -66.75 36.45 3.26
C ALA A 289 -67.01 36.20 1.75
N ALA A 290 -67.91 35.27 1.39
CA ALA A 290 -68.25 34.97 0.01
C ALA A 290 -69.59 35.62 -0.42
N ASP A 291 -70.33 36.30 0.50
CA ASP A 291 -71.63 36.90 0.19
C ASP A 291 -71.57 38.42 0.09
N ASP A 292 -70.43 39.04 0.39
CA ASP A 292 -70.18 40.48 0.33
C ASP A 292 -69.15 40.88 -0.78
N GLY A 293 -68.98 40.06 -1.86
CA GLY A 293 -68.09 40.38 -2.96
C GLY A 293 -68.75 40.30 -4.32
#